data_fbfc83f767a057dd0cc5c64498c41689
#
_entry.id   fbfc83f767a057dd0cc5c64498c41689
#
_cell.length_a   1.000
_cell.length_b   1.000
_cell.length_c   1.000
_cell.angle_alpha   90.00
_cell.angle_beta   90.00
_cell.angle_gamma   90.00
#
_symmetry.space_group_name_H-M   'P 1'
#
loop_
_entity.id
_entity.type
_entity.pdbx_description
1 polymer ?
#
loop_
_entity_poly.entity_id
_entity_poly.type
_entity_poly.pdbx_seq_one_letter_code
_entity_poly.pdbx_strand_id
1 'polypeptide(L)'
;VLKIQPGRVRYQVDVYLPATGLDDYGRRSGTDTLVLAAVPAAIEQLTALELIRARQIFPEATHRVHLTLYPSHGLTSKHYLMFGTRKFHIGAVIDGENVGVELELLCKEEV
;
A
#
# COMPACT_ATOMS: atom_id res chain seq x y z
N VAL A 1 -17.79 -1.25 -14.52
CA VAL A 1 -16.66 -0.53 -13.99
C VAL A 1 -16.75 -0.45 -12.48
N LEU A 2 -15.77 -1.02 -11.84
CA LEU A 2 -15.70 -0.93 -10.40
C LEU A 2 -15.20 0.44 -9.99
N LYS A 3 -15.82 0.99 -9.00
CA LYS A 3 -15.42 2.25 -8.43
C LYS A 3 -15.27 2.12 -6.93
N ILE A 4 -14.36 2.86 -6.38
CA ILE A 4 -14.36 3.09 -4.94
C ILE A 4 -15.57 3.95 -4.64
N GLN A 5 -16.45 3.43 -3.83
CA GLN A 5 -17.66 4.16 -3.47
C GLN A 5 -17.27 5.37 -2.60
N PRO A 6 -17.93 6.51 -2.76
CA PRO A 6 -17.57 7.70 -1.97
C PRO A 6 -17.53 7.46 -0.47
N GLY A 7 -18.40 6.58 0.04
CA GLY A 7 -18.43 6.27 1.46
C GLY A 7 -17.25 5.43 1.93
N ARG A 8 -16.50 4.81 1.03
CA ARG A 8 -15.33 3.98 1.37
C ARG A 8 -14.03 4.77 1.31
N VAL A 9 -13.98 5.82 0.52
CA VAL A 9 -12.77 6.64 0.35
C VAL A 9 -12.76 7.68 1.45
N ARG A 10 -12.31 7.28 2.64
CA ARG A 10 -12.39 8.13 3.83
C ARG A 10 -11.04 8.56 4.35
N TYR A 11 -9.99 7.94 3.85
CA TYR A 11 -8.66 8.10 4.41
C TYR A 11 -7.72 8.67 3.38
N GLN A 12 -6.68 9.29 3.87
CA GLN A 12 -5.57 9.72 3.02
C GLN A 12 -4.31 9.06 3.56
N VAL A 13 -3.52 8.50 2.66
CA VAL A 13 -2.28 7.86 3.03
C VAL A 13 -1.12 8.52 2.30
N ASP A 14 0.04 8.45 2.92
CA ASP A 14 1.28 8.88 2.29
C ASP A 14 2.04 7.64 1.84
N VAL A 15 2.70 7.74 0.70
CA VAL A 15 3.49 6.64 0.14
C VAL A 15 4.96 7.00 0.26
N TYR A 16 5.73 6.10 0.84
CA TYR A 16 7.17 6.28 1.06
C TYR A 16 7.96 5.20 0.37
N LEU A 17 9.18 5.57 -0.02
CA LEU A 17 10.18 4.61 -0.47
C LEU A 17 11.29 4.58 0.58
N PRO A 18 11.60 3.40 1.15
CA PRO A 18 12.63 3.31 2.18
C PRO A 18 14.00 3.73 1.65
N ALA A 19 14.81 4.27 2.55
CA ALA A 19 16.19 4.60 2.23
C ALA A 19 16.96 3.31 1.88
N THR A 20 17.83 3.40 0.87
CA THR A 20 18.60 2.26 0.40
C THR A 20 20.08 2.38 0.71
N GLY A 21 20.52 3.53 1.26
CA GLY A 21 21.92 3.73 1.59
C GLY A 21 22.35 2.88 2.77
N LEU A 22 23.65 2.64 2.86
CA LEU A 22 24.27 1.97 4.00
C LEU A 22 25.34 2.87 4.58
N ASP A 23 25.48 2.85 5.91
CA ASP A 23 26.56 3.58 6.56
C ASP A 23 27.87 2.76 6.52
N ASP A 24 28.92 3.28 7.13
CA ASP A 24 30.22 2.61 7.13
C ASP A 24 30.21 1.27 7.84
N TYR A 25 29.17 0.98 8.60
CA TYR A 25 29.02 -0.27 9.34
C TYR A 25 28.02 -1.21 8.69
N GLY A 26 27.57 -0.88 7.47
CA GLY A 26 26.60 -1.71 6.74
C GLY A 26 25.18 -1.56 7.19
N ARG A 27 24.85 -0.60 8.06
CA ARG A 27 23.49 -0.34 8.50
C ARG A 27 22.78 0.59 7.52
N ARG A 28 21.45 0.46 7.46
CA ARG A 28 20.69 1.39 6.63
C ARG A 28 20.92 2.83 7.09
N SER A 29 21.17 3.68 6.15
CA SER A 29 21.36 5.10 6.40
C SER A 29 20.53 5.91 5.40
N GLY A 30 20.32 7.17 5.74
CA GLY A 30 19.53 8.07 4.93
C GLY A 30 18.09 8.13 5.41
N THR A 31 17.31 8.94 4.75
CA THR A 31 15.92 9.21 5.10
C THR A 31 15.02 8.60 4.05
N ASP A 32 13.92 7.97 4.49
CA ASP A 32 12.91 7.47 3.57
C ASP A 32 12.33 8.64 2.76
N THR A 33 12.03 8.38 1.52
CA THR A 33 11.55 9.40 0.59
C THR A 33 10.04 9.37 0.49
N LEU A 34 9.41 10.52 0.71
CA LEU A 34 7.98 10.68 0.46
C LEU A 34 7.76 10.73 -1.04
N VAL A 35 7.05 9.74 -1.57
CA VAL A 35 6.79 9.64 -3.01
C VAL A 35 5.49 10.32 -3.37
N LEU A 36 4.44 10.06 -2.60
CA LEU A 36 3.11 10.62 -2.82
C LEU A 36 2.51 11.00 -1.47
N ALA A 37 1.85 12.13 -1.42
CA ALA A 37 1.21 12.62 -0.20
C ALA A 37 -0.30 12.69 -0.36
N ALA A 38 -1.02 12.39 0.71
CA ALA A 38 -2.47 12.57 0.80
C ALA A 38 -3.23 11.86 -0.31
N VAL A 39 -2.86 10.62 -0.59
CA VAL A 39 -3.53 9.81 -1.61
C VAL A 39 -4.83 9.27 -1.02
N PRO A 40 -5.97 9.50 -1.69
CA PRO A 40 -7.24 8.94 -1.21
C PRO A 40 -7.18 7.43 -1.19
N ALA A 41 -7.64 6.82 -0.09
CA ALA A 41 -7.52 5.39 0.12
C ALA A 41 -8.71 4.83 0.87
N ALA A 42 -9.06 3.59 0.55
CA ALA A 42 -9.95 2.76 1.35
C ALA A 42 -9.11 1.65 1.95
N ILE A 43 -9.11 1.55 3.28
CA ILE A 43 -8.33 0.56 4.01
C ILE A 43 -9.30 -0.44 4.61
N GLU A 44 -9.15 -1.71 4.25
CA GLU A 44 -10.05 -2.76 4.70
C GLU A 44 -9.25 -3.88 5.36
N GLN A 45 -9.71 -4.30 6.53
CA GLN A 45 -9.17 -5.50 7.15
C GLN A 45 -9.77 -6.71 6.43
N LEU A 46 -8.93 -7.69 6.12
CA LEU A 46 -9.37 -8.88 5.40
C LEU A 46 -10.21 -9.77 6.31
N THR A 47 -11.35 -10.23 5.80
CA THR A 47 -12.16 -11.22 6.48
C THR A 47 -11.56 -12.61 6.31
N ALA A 48 -12.12 -13.62 7.04
CA ALA A 48 -11.54 -14.95 7.05
C ALA A 48 -11.36 -15.54 5.65
N LEU A 49 -12.39 -15.49 4.81
CA LEU A 49 -12.31 -16.04 3.46
C LEU A 49 -11.37 -15.22 2.57
N GLU A 50 -11.46 -13.92 2.66
CA GLU A 50 -10.59 -13.03 1.91
C GLU A 50 -9.13 -13.23 2.31
N LEU A 51 -8.90 -13.47 3.60
CA LEU A 51 -7.56 -13.70 4.11
C LEU A 51 -6.92 -14.95 3.50
N ILE A 52 -7.71 -16.04 3.39
CA ILE A 52 -7.23 -17.27 2.77
C ILE A 52 -6.81 -17.01 1.33
N ARG A 53 -7.63 -16.29 0.57
CA ARG A 53 -7.34 -16.00 -0.83
C ARG A 53 -6.15 -15.06 -0.98
N ALA A 54 -6.11 -14.01 -0.16
CA ALA A 54 -5.03 -13.03 -0.23
C ALA A 54 -3.69 -13.66 0.12
N ARG A 55 -3.66 -14.56 1.07
CA ARG A 55 -2.43 -15.19 1.52
C ARG A 55 -1.85 -16.19 0.52
N GLN A 56 -2.60 -16.55 -0.50
CA GLN A 56 -2.06 -17.31 -1.61
C GLN A 56 -1.13 -16.45 -2.47
N ILE A 57 -1.33 -15.13 -2.46
CA ILE A 57 -0.52 -14.18 -3.21
C ILE A 57 0.55 -13.58 -2.31
N PHE A 58 0.16 -13.16 -1.12
CA PHE A 58 1.04 -12.56 -0.13
C PHE A 58 0.77 -13.20 1.23
N PRO A 59 1.62 -14.12 1.69
CA PRO A 59 1.33 -14.93 2.89
C PRO A 59 1.14 -14.12 4.17
N GLU A 60 1.67 -12.93 4.25
CA GLU A 60 1.57 -12.09 5.45
C GLU A 60 0.47 -11.04 5.36
N ALA A 61 -0.40 -11.12 4.37
CA ALA A 61 -1.44 -10.12 4.17
C ALA A 61 -2.37 -9.99 5.38
N THR A 62 -2.64 -8.75 5.79
CA THR A 62 -3.59 -8.45 6.85
C THR A 62 -4.68 -7.50 6.36
N HIS A 63 -4.36 -6.66 5.40
CA HIS A 63 -5.26 -5.62 4.92
C HIS A 63 -5.24 -5.53 3.40
N ARG A 64 -6.33 -5.03 2.86
CA ARG A 64 -6.42 -4.65 1.47
C ARG A 64 -6.62 -3.14 1.42
N VAL A 65 -5.82 -2.48 0.61
CA VAL A 65 -5.88 -1.03 0.45
C VAL A 65 -6.17 -0.70 -1.00
N HIS A 66 -7.19 0.10 -1.24
CA HIS A 66 -7.49 0.62 -2.57
C HIS A 66 -7.06 2.07 -2.63
N LEU A 67 -6.19 2.38 -3.57
CA LEU A 67 -5.76 3.75 -3.81
C LEU A 67 -6.44 4.29 -5.05
N THR A 68 -6.96 5.51 -4.94
CA THR A 68 -7.43 6.25 -6.11
C THR A 68 -6.24 7.00 -6.67
N LEU A 69 -5.69 6.48 -7.76
CA LEU A 69 -4.40 6.94 -8.24
C LEU A 69 -4.33 6.81 -9.75
N TYR A 70 -3.98 7.90 -10.40
CA TYR A 70 -3.82 7.90 -11.85
C TYR A 70 -2.72 8.90 -12.24
N PRO A 71 -1.67 8.46 -12.90
CA PRO A 71 -1.27 7.08 -13.17
C PRO A 71 -0.80 6.36 -11.90
N SER A 72 -0.50 5.07 -12.00
CA SER A 72 -0.14 4.26 -10.83
C SER A 72 1.21 4.63 -10.21
N HIS A 73 1.99 5.44 -10.87
CA HIS A 73 3.28 5.96 -10.38
C HIS A 73 4.32 4.90 -10.04
N GLY A 74 4.18 3.71 -10.61
CA GLY A 74 5.19 2.68 -10.45
C GLY A 74 5.30 2.11 -9.04
N LEU A 75 4.21 2.10 -8.28
CA LEU A 75 4.23 1.53 -6.94
C LEU A 75 4.55 0.05 -6.99
N THR A 76 5.38 -0.39 -6.07
CA THR A 76 5.82 -1.78 -5.96
C THR A 76 5.83 -2.21 -4.51
N SER A 77 6.21 -3.47 -4.27
CA SER A 77 6.35 -3.98 -2.91
C SER A 77 7.50 -3.34 -2.13
N LYS A 78 8.30 -2.52 -2.76
CA LYS A 78 9.36 -1.77 -2.07
C LYS A 78 8.83 -0.57 -1.30
N HIS A 79 7.67 -0.07 -1.69
CA HIS A 79 7.05 1.08 -1.05
C HIS A 79 6.26 0.66 0.19
N TYR A 80 5.98 1.62 1.04
CA TYR A 80 5.05 1.40 2.15
C TYR A 80 4.13 2.61 2.31
N LEU A 81 3.03 2.39 3.03
CA LEU A 81 2.01 3.41 3.23
C LEU A 81 2.00 3.84 4.69
N MET A 82 1.77 5.12 4.92
CA MET A 82 1.54 5.65 6.27
C MET A 82 0.16 6.26 6.36
N PHE A 83 -0.63 5.74 7.29
CA PHE A 83 -1.90 6.34 7.65
C PHE A 83 -1.78 6.82 9.10
N GLY A 84 -1.48 8.10 9.25
CA GLY A 84 -1.13 8.62 10.57
C GLY A 84 0.15 7.95 11.08
N THR A 85 0.04 7.24 12.20
CA THR A 85 1.16 6.50 12.77
C THR A 85 1.16 5.02 12.37
N ARG A 86 0.15 4.57 11.61
CA ARG A 86 0.06 3.18 11.17
C ARG A 86 0.85 2.99 9.89
N LYS A 87 1.64 1.94 9.85
CA LYS A 87 2.50 1.62 8.73
C LYS A 87 2.04 0.33 8.08
N PHE A 88 1.86 0.36 6.76
CA PHE A 88 1.43 -0.79 5.98
C PHE A 88 2.49 -1.10 4.95
N HIS A 89 3.06 -2.30 5.02
CA HIS A 89 4.00 -2.77 4.01
C HIS A 89 3.24 -3.35 2.83
N ILE A 90 3.60 -2.93 1.64
CA ILE A 90 2.97 -3.45 0.42
C ILE A 90 3.59 -4.80 0.10
N GLY A 91 2.75 -5.83 0.06
CA GLY A 91 3.19 -7.17 -0.32
C GLY A 91 2.95 -7.48 -1.77
N ALA A 92 1.83 -7.01 -2.32
CA ALA A 92 1.49 -7.22 -3.71
C ALA A 92 0.71 -6.03 -4.23
N VAL A 93 0.95 -5.68 -5.47
CA VAL A 93 0.23 -4.62 -6.18
C VAL A 93 -0.63 -5.29 -7.23
N ILE A 94 -1.93 -5.12 -7.13
CA ILE A 94 -2.88 -5.69 -8.06
C ILE A 94 -3.51 -4.55 -8.83
N ASP A 95 -3.15 -4.44 -10.09
CA ASP A 95 -3.73 -3.43 -10.96
C ASP A 95 -4.99 -4.02 -11.55
N GLY A 96 -6.12 -3.46 -11.18
CA GLY A 96 -7.40 -3.96 -11.62
C GLY A 96 -7.68 -3.68 -13.09
N GLU A 97 -8.88 -4.06 -13.52
CA GLU A 97 -9.29 -3.87 -14.90
C GLU A 97 -9.38 -2.39 -15.29
N ASN A 98 -9.57 -1.53 -14.33
CA ASN A 98 -9.62 -0.08 -14.55
C ASN A 98 -8.24 0.52 -14.35
N VAL A 99 -7.34 0.13 -15.18
CA VAL A 99 -5.95 0.55 -15.11
C VAL A 99 -5.84 2.07 -15.05
N GLY A 100 -5.06 2.54 -14.10
CA GLY A 100 -4.80 3.96 -13.95
C GLY A 100 -5.82 4.72 -13.12
N VAL A 101 -6.91 4.09 -12.70
CA VAL A 101 -7.95 4.74 -11.91
C VAL A 101 -7.92 4.28 -10.46
N GLU A 102 -7.78 2.98 -10.26
CA GLU A 102 -7.81 2.38 -8.95
C GLU A 102 -6.75 1.30 -8.85
N LEU A 103 -6.04 1.28 -7.74
CA LEU A 103 -4.98 0.33 -7.50
C LEU A 103 -5.30 -0.43 -6.22
N GLU A 104 -5.27 -1.74 -6.29
CA GLU A 104 -5.48 -2.59 -5.12
C GLU A 104 -4.13 -3.10 -4.62
N LEU A 105 -3.93 -2.97 -3.32
CA LEU A 105 -2.70 -3.42 -2.67
C LEU A 105 -3.05 -4.42 -1.59
N LEU A 106 -2.28 -5.51 -1.53
CA LEU A 106 -2.31 -6.41 -0.37
C LEU A 106 -1.18 -5.99 0.54
N CYS A 107 -1.52 -5.68 1.78
CA CYS A 107 -0.60 -5.07 2.71
C CYS A 107 -0.54 -5.84 4.02
N LYS A 108 0.58 -5.67 4.73
CA LYS A 108 0.75 -6.13 6.09
C LYS A 108 0.92 -4.92 6.99
N GLU A 109 0.08 -4.78 7.98
CA GLU A 109 0.25 -3.72 8.96
C GLU A 109 1.39 -4.06 9.90
N GLU A 110 2.32 -3.13 10.07
CA GLU A 110 3.40 -3.30 11.03
C GLU A 110 2.88 -2.99 12.43
N VAL A 111 3.11 -3.91 13.30
CA VAL A 111 2.64 -3.79 14.69
C VAL A 111 3.77 -3.31 15.59
#